data_33fffe4768820dc62c9914cc5d703b4a
#
_entry.id   33fffe4768820dc62c9914cc5d703b4a
#
_cell.length_a   1.000
_cell.length_b   1.000
_cell.length_c   1.000
_cell.angle_alpha   90.00
_cell.angle_beta   90.00
_cell.angle_gamma   90.00
#
_symmetry.space_group_name_H-M   'P 1'
#
loop_
_entity.id
_entity.type
_entity.pdbx_description
1 polymer ?
#
loop_
_entity_poly.entity_id
_entity_poly.type
_entity_poly.pdbx_seq_one_letter_code
_entity_poly.pdbx_strand_id
1 'polypeptide(L)'
;AALRVKGNHDFGTTNLLQQLITRALTSGAYEEHVQQLRKRYAKKASAMMAAIQRHIPEGVKWTQPAGGLYVWARMPARVKTALNSKLFKAALRQKMIYVPGNLCYADDPTRRKPNREMRLSFGSASIKNVEEGIARLGRALRRVM
;
A
#
# COMPACT_ATOMS: atom_id res chain seq x y z
N ALA A 1 30.26 -16.07 5.13
CA ALA A 1 29.78 -15.69 3.78
C ALA A 1 29.15 -14.29 3.79
N ALA A 2 28.14 -13.97 4.65
CA ALA A 2 27.42 -12.69 4.65
C ALA A 2 28.33 -11.46 4.86
N LEU A 3 29.30 -11.53 5.78
CA LEU A 3 30.24 -10.42 6.04
C LEU A 3 31.12 -10.06 4.83
N ARG A 4 31.51 -11.06 4.02
CA ARG A 4 32.31 -10.81 2.81
C ARG A 4 31.50 -10.09 1.74
N VAL A 5 30.22 -10.49 1.56
CA VAL A 5 29.31 -9.83 0.60
C VAL A 5 29.03 -8.40 1.04
N LYS A 6 28.76 -8.19 2.34
CA LYS A 6 28.54 -6.86 2.91
C LYS A 6 29.76 -5.94 2.74
N GLY A 7 30.96 -6.44 3.01
CA GLY A 7 32.18 -5.65 2.84
C GLY A 7 32.40 -5.18 1.40
N ASN A 8 32.00 -5.98 0.40
CA ASN A 8 32.08 -5.58 -1.01
C ASN A 8 30.98 -4.57 -1.43
N HIS A 9 29.87 -4.50 -0.68
CA HIS A 9 28.76 -3.59 -1.00
C HIS A 9 28.93 -2.19 -0.43
N ASP A 10 29.37 -2.06 0.81
CA ASP A 10 29.35 -0.78 1.51
C ASP A 10 30.71 -0.37 2.11
N PHE A 11 31.76 -1.15 1.89
CA PHE A 11 33.10 -0.94 2.47
C PHE A 11 33.12 -0.68 3.99
N GLY A 12 32.03 -0.99 4.65
CA GLY A 12 31.80 -0.78 6.07
C GLY A 12 30.57 0.11 6.34
N THR A 13 29.71 -0.37 7.23
CA THR A 13 28.53 0.39 7.64
C THR A 13 28.94 1.55 8.54
N THR A 14 28.35 2.72 8.32
CA THR A 14 28.63 3.94 9.10
C THR A 14 28.50 3.69 10.59
N ASN A 15 29.59 3.79 11.35
CA ASN A 15 29.63 3.47 12.78
C ASN A 15 28.66 4.34 13.59
N LEU A 16 28.56 5.65 13.28
CA LEU A 16 27.61 6.55 13.94
C LEU A 16 26.17 6.04 13.88
N LEU A 17 25.70 5.63 12.71
CA LEU A 17 24.34 5.11 12.54
C LEU A 17 24.14 3.79 13.28
N GLN A 18 25.14 2.93 13.32
CA GLN A 18 25.07 1.68 14.10
C GLN A 18 24.94 1.97 15.60
N GLN A 19 25.72 2.91 16.12
CA GLN A 19 25.65 3.31 17.53
C GLN A 19 24.29 3.95 17.89
N LEU A 20 23.73 4.80 17.01
CA LEU A 20 22.40 5.38 17.19
C LEU A 20 21.31 4.30 17.24
N ILE A 21 21.36 3.36 16.30
CA ILE A 21 20.40 2.24 16.28
C ILE A 21 20.54 1.36 17.53
N THR A 22 21.80 1.02 17.89
CA THR A 22 22.05 0.25 19.11
C THR A 22 21.49 0.95 20.34
N ARG A 23 21.74 2.26 20.47
CA ARG A 23 21.19 3.04 21.58
C ARG A 23 19.67 3.08 21.60
N ALA A 24 19.02 3.23 20.43
CA ALA A 24 17.57 3.21 20.31
C ALA A 24 17.00 1.85 20.75
N LEU A 25 17.64 0.73 20.36
CA LEU A 25 17.23 -0.61 20.72
C LEU A 25 17.43 -0.90 22.22
N THR A 26 18.58 -0.49 22.80
CA THR A 26 18.92 -0.80 24.21
C THR A 26 18.25 0.12 25.22
N SER A 27 17.78 1.30 24.82
CA SER A 27 17.10 2.26 25.70
C SER A 27 15.58 2.04 25.83
N GLY A 28 15.00 1.09 25.09
CA GLY A 28 13.55 0.89 25.03
C GLY A 28 12.80 1.88 24.11
N ALA A 29 13.49 2.90 23.58
CA ALA A 29 12.86 3.91 22.72
C ALA A 29 12.28 3.31 21.43
N TYR A 30 12.90 2.25 20.91
CA TYR A 30 12.40 1.54 19.73
C TYR A 30 11.05 0.86 20.00
N GLU A 31 10.93 0.13 21.08
CA GLU A 31 9.69 -0.57 21.46
C GLU A 31 8.54 0.41 21.68
N GLU A 32 8.81 1.50 22.40
CA GLU A 32 7.82 2.55 22.63
C GLU A 32 7.35 3.16 21.29
N HIS A 33 8.29 3.50 20.41
CA HIS A 33 7.98 4.04 19.10
C HIS A 33 7.15 3.07 18.24
N VAL A 34 7.50 1.78 18.23
CA VAL A 34 6.76 0.74 17.49
C VAL A 34 5.34 0.61 18.02
N GLN A 35 5.13 0.66 19.33
CA GLN A 35 3.79 0.61 19.91
C GLN A 35 2.95 1.82 19.49
N GLN A 36 3.53 3.02 19.49
CA GLN A 36 2.86 4.22 19.01
C GLN A 36 2.51 4.11 17.49
N LEU A 37 3.43 3.61 16.67
CA LEU A 37 3.20 3.38 15.26
C LEU A 37 2.06 2.37 15.03
N ARG A 38 2.05 1.25 15.75
CA ARG A 38 0.98 0.24 15.67
C ARG A 38 -0.38 0.86 15.95
N LYS A 39 -0.52 1.66 16.99
CA LYS A 39 -1.77 2.37 17.33
C LYS A 39 -2.20 3.33 16.21
N ARG A 40 -1.26 4.11 15.65
CA ARG A 40 -1.54 5.06 14.57
C ARG A 40 -1.96 4.34 13.28
N TYR A 41 -1.27 3.28 12.90
CA TYR A 41 -1.60 2.53 11.69
C TYR A 41 -2.88 1.70 11.82
N ALA A 42 -3.17 1.15 13.00
CA ALA A 42 -4.46 0.52 13.26
C ALA A 42 -5.65 1.48 13.05
N LYS A 43 -5.55 2.72 13.53
CA LYS A 43 -6.57 3.76 13.28
C LYS A 43 -6.73 4.06 11.78
N LYS A 44 -5.62 4.17 11.05
CA LYS A 44 -5.66 4.42 9.58
C LYS A 44 -6.25 3.22 8.83
N ALA A 45 -5.90 1.99 9.21
CA ALA A 45 -6.47 0.78 8.62
C ALA A 45 -7.98 0.71 8.85
N SER A 46 -8.45 0.97 10.06
CA SER A 46 -9.89 1.02 10.37
C SER A 46 -10.63 2.08 9.54
N ALA A 47 -10.06 3.28 9.42
CA ALA A 47 -10.62 4.35 8.59
C ALA A 47 -10.67 3.95 7.11
N MET A 48 -9.61 3.30 6.61
CA MET A 48 -9.54 2.78 5.24
C MET A 48 -10.63 1.74 4.98
N MET A 49 -10.83 0.79 5.89
CA MET A 49 -11.86 -0.24 5.77
C MET A 49 -13.26 0.35 5.82
N ALA A 50 -13.53 1.30 6.73
CA ALA A 50 -14.80 2.00 6.81
C ALA A 50 -15.10 2.81 5.53
N ALA A 51 -14.10 3.49 4.98
CA ALA A 51 -14.23 4.22 3.72
C ALA A 51 -14.51 3.28 2.53
N ILE A 52 -13.83 2.14 2.45
CA ILE A 52 -14.08 1.12 1.43
C ILE A 52 -15.53 0.63 1.50
N GLN A 53 -15.98 0.26 2.69
CA GLN A 53 -17.34 -0.22 2.92
C GLN A 53 -18.41 0.80 2.49
N ARG A 54 -18.15 2.09 2.75
CA ARG A 54 -19.08 3.20 2.45
C ARG A 54 -19.11 3.60 0.98
N HIS A 55 -17.98 3.57 0.30
CA HIS A 55 -17.82 4.24 -0.99
C HIS A 55 -17.60 3.31 -2.17
N ILE A 56 -17.04 2.11 -1.95
CA ILE A 56 -16.74 1.20 -3.05
C ILE A 56 -17.99 0.42 -3.45
N PRO A 57 -18.33 0.36 -4.75
CA PRO A 57 -19.52 -0.36 -5.21
C PRO A 57 -19.38 -1.86 -5.02
N GLU A 58 -20.52 -2.55 -4.98
CA GLU A 58 -20.58 -4.00 -4.92
C GLU A 58 -19.81 -4.68 -6.08
N GLY A 59 -19.37 -5.92 -5.85
CA GLY A 59 -18.62 -6.70 -6.81
C GLY A 59 -17.11 -6.47 -6.78
N VAL A 60 -16.61 -5.47 -6.06
CA VAL A 60 -15.17 -5.33 -5.73
C VAL A 60 -14.87 -6.15 -4.50
N LYS A 61 -13.82 -6.98 -4.56
CA LYS A 61 -13.33 -7.76 -3.43
C LYS A 61 -12.06 -7.13 -2.89
N TRP A 62 -11.86 -7.15 -1.57
CA TRP A 62 -10.61 -6.70 -0.93
C TRP A 62 -10.20 -7.62 0.19
N THR A 63 -8.90 -7.63 0.47
CA THR A 63 -8.35 -8.35 1.62
C THR A 63 -8.30 -7.41 2.81
N GLN A 64 -8.87 -7.82 3.93
CA GLN A 64 -8.73 -7.09 5.19
C GLN A 64 -7.28 -7.21 5.67
N PRO A 65 -6.56 -6.10 5.89
CA PRO A 65 -5.17 -6.17 6.32
C PRO A 65 -5.09 -6.59 7.78
N ALA A 66 -4.34 -7.66 8.06
CA ALA A 66 -3.92 -8.02 9.43
C ALA A 66 -2.72 -7.19 9.91
N GLY A 67 -2.08 -6.46 8.99
CA GLY A 67 -0.93 -5.59 9.25
C GLY A 67 -0.48 -4.88 7.98
N GLY A 68 0.66 -4.18 8.05
CA GLY A 68 1.21 -3.45 6.92
C GLY A 68 0.49 -2.13 6.63
N LEU A 69 0.64 -1.61 5.42
CA LEU A 69 0.24 -0.26 5.02
C LEU A 69 -0.66 -0.24 3.77
N TYR A 70 -1.13 -1.42 3.34
CA TYR A 70 -1.81 -1.57 2.06
C TYR A 70 -3.08 -2.41 2.18
N VAL A 71 -4.06 -2.09 1.35
CA VAL A 71 -5.20 -2.96 1.03
C VAL A 71 -5.03 -3.45 -0.40
N TRP A 72 -5.19 -4.76 -0.60
CA TRP A 72 -5.26 -5.36 -1.93
C TRP A 72 -6.71 -5.49 -2.35
N ALA A 73 -7.06 -4.94 -3.50
CA ALA A 73 -8.40 -4.98 -4.04
C ALA A 73 -8.43 -5.65 -5.41
N ARG A 74 -9.46 -6.45 -5.65
CA ARG A 74 -9.70 -7.14 -6.92
C ARG A 74 -11.02 -6.70 -7.52
N MET A 75 -10.95 -6.24 -8.76
CA MET A 75 -12.09 -5.76 -9.53
C MET A 75 -12.86 -6.93 -10.19
N PRO A 76 -14.15 -6.72 -10.53
CA PRO A 76 -14.92 -7.62 -11.38
C PRO A 76 -14.20 -7.89 -12.73
N ALA A 77 -14.54 -8.99 -13.38
CA ALA A 77 -13.83 -9.47 -14.59
C ALA A 77 -13.74 -8.43 -15.72
N ARG A 78 -14.77 -7.60 -15.88
CA ARG A 78 -14.87 -6.56 -16.90
C ARG A 78 -14.01 -5.32 -16.63
N VAL A 79 -13.56 -5.11 -15.38
CA VAL A 79 -12.84 -3.89 -14.99
C VAL A 79 -11.34 -4.16 -14.90
N LYS A 80 -10.56 -3.49 -15.75
CA LYS A 80 -9.10 -3.55 -15.77
C LYS A 80 -8.50 -2.43 -14.93
N THR A 81 -7.32 -2.67 -14.36
CA THR A 81 -6.64 -1.74 -13.43
C THR A 81 -5.31 -1.21 -13.95
N ALA A 82 -4.80 -1.71 -15.07
CA ALA A 82 -3.52 -1.27 -15.65
C ALA A 82 -3.51 0.25 -15.95
N LEU A 83 -2.33 0.84 -16.09
CA LEU A 83 -2.13 2.29 -16.32
C LEU A 83 -2.95 2.85 -17.49
N ASN A 84 -3.13 2.07 -18.54
CA ASN A 84 -3.89 2.45 -19.74
C ASN A 84 -5.40 2.17 -19.62
N SER A 85 -5.87 1.61 -18.50
CA SER A 85 -7.26 1.21 -18.31
C SER A 85 -8.21 2.41 -18.16
N LYS A 86 -9.49 2.18 -18.47
CA LYS A 86 -10.56 3.16 -18.26
C LYS A 86 -10.65 3.60 -16.80
N LEU A 87 -10.50 2.63 -15.86
CA LEU A 87 -10.54 2.92 -14.43
C LEU A 87 -9.38 3.82 -13.99
N PHE A 88 -8.15 3.52 -14.43
CA PHE A 88 -6.99 4.33 -14.04
C PHE A 88 -7.14 5.78 -14.53
N LYS A 89 -7.57 5.96 -15.78
CA LYS A 89 -7.85 7.30 -16.35
C LYS A 89 -8.99 8.01 -15.61
N ALA A 90 -10.04 7.28 -15.21
CA ALA A 90 -11.14 7.85 -14.43
C ALA A 90 -10.70 8.24 -13.00
N ALA A 91 -9.84 7.45 -12.36
CA ALA A 91 -9.27 7.77 -11.06
C ALA A 91 -8.38 9.03 -11.11
N LEU A 92 -7.53 9.15 -12.14
CA LEU A 92 -6.72 10.36 -12.34
C LEU A 92 -7.58 11.62 -12.51
N ARG A 93 -8.68 11.56 -13.25
CA ARG A 93 -9.63 12.69 -13.37
C ARG A 93 -10.26 13.08 -12.03
N GLN A 94 -10.37 12.11 -11.09
CA GLN A 94 -10.79 12.35 -9.72
C GLN A 94 -9.62 12.76 -8.79
N LYS A 95 -8.43 13.04 -9.33
CA LYS A 95 -7.21 13.36 -8.56
C LYS A 95 -6.87 12.28 -7.52
N MET A 96 -7.07 11.03 -7.90
CA MET A 96 -6.75 9.85 -7.10
C MET A 96 -5.87 8.90 -7.91
N ILE A 97 -4.85 8.34 -7.27
CA ILE A 97 -3.95 7.35 -7.86
C ILE A 97 -3.92 6.09 -7.00
N TYR A 98 -3.84 4.95 -7.65
CA TYR A 98 -3.57 3.65 -7.02
C TYR A 98 -2.41 2.97 -7.74
N VAL A 99 -1.84 1.95 -7.13
CA VAL A 99 -0.83 1.11 -7.81
C VAL A 99 -1.54 -0.05 -8.51
N PRO A 100 -1.49 -0.12 -9.85
CA PRO A 100 -2.00 -1.27 -10.59
C PRO A 100 -1.35 -2.58 -10.13
N GLY A 101 -2.15 -3.62 -9.91
CA GLY A 101 -1.67 -4.88 -9.37
C GLY A 101 -0.63 -5.56 -10.27
N ASN A 102 -0.76 -5.42 -11.59
CA ASN A 102 0.21 -5.99 -12.53
C ASN A 102 1.64 -5.46 -12.34
N LEU A 103 1.84 -4.30 -11.71
CA LEU A 103 3.16 -3.77 -11.35
C LEU A 103 3.74 -4.40 -10.09
N CYS A 104 2.95 -5.15 -9.33
CA CYS A 104 3.35 -5.80 -8.10
C CYS A 104 3.73 -7.28 -8.29
N TYR A 105 3.62 -7.80 -9.51
CA TYR A 105 4.01 -9.16 -9.86
C TYR A 105 5.37 -9.18 -10.55
N ALA A 106 6.20 -10.14 -10.20
CA ALA A 106 7.43 -10.41 -10.92
C ALA A 106 7.15 -10.75 -12.40
N ASP A 107 8.13 -10.52 -13.26
CA ASP A 107 8.05 -10.96 -14.64
C ASP A 107 8.18 -12.48 -14.70
N ASP A 108 7.20 -13.10 -15.36
CA ASP A 108 7.14 -14.54 -15.62
C ASP A 108 6.72 -14.73 -17.07
N PRO A 109 7.60 -15.21 -17.94
CA PRO A 109 7.30 -15.38 -19.36
C PRO A 109 6.22 -16.42 -19.62
N THR A 110 5.94 -17.31 -18.65
CA THR A 110 4.93 -18.38 -18.76
C THR A 110 3.54 -17.92 -18.35
N ARG A 111 3.39 -16.77 -17.73
CA ARG A 111 2.11 -16.28 -17.18
C ARG A 111 1.82 -14.83 -17.54
N ARG A 112 0.58 -14.56 -17.92
CA ARG A 112 0.12 -13.17 -18.02
C ARG A 112 -0.15 -12.59 -16.62
N LYS A 113 0.40 -11.42 -16.32
CA LYS A 113 0.14 -10.72 -15.07
C LYS A 113 -1.35 -10.41 -14.92
N PRO A 114 -1.94 -10.63 -13.73
CA PRO A 114 -3.30 -10.20 -13.45
C PRO A 114 -3.48 -8.71 -13.67
N ASN A 115 -4.56 -8.28 -14.31
CA ASN A 115 -4.81 -6.88 -14.63
C ASN A 115 -6.14 -6.35 -14.05
N ARG A 116 -6.65 -7.01 -13.01
CA ARG A 116 -7.89 -6.66 -12.30
C ARG A 116 -7.67 -6.33 -10.83
N GLU A 117 -6.43 -6.14 -10.44
CA GLU A 117 -6.05 -5.95 -9.06
C GLU A 117 -5.37 -4.61 -8.89
N MET A 118 -5.46 -4.06 -7.69
CA MET A 118 -4.78 -2.83 -7.31
C MET A 118 -4.36 -2.85 -5.86
N ARG A 119 -3.31 -2.12 -5.56
CA ARG A 119 -2.81 -1.87 -4.22
C ARG A 119 -3.19 -0.43 -3.81
N LEU A 120 -3.87 -0.31 -2.69
CA LEU A 120 -4.25 0.96 -2.09
C LEU A 120 -3.39 1.18 -0.84
N SER A 121 -2.75 2.35 -0.74
CA SER A 121 -1.90 2.71 0.40
C SER A 121 -2.62 3.65 1.36
N PHE A 122 -2.48 3.38 2.67
CA PHE A 122 -2.91 4.29 3.73
C PHE A 122 -1.75 4.77 4.62
N GLY A 123 -0.51 4.38 4.29
CA GLY A 123 0.65 4.63 5.14
C GLY A 123 0.96 6.10 5.38
N SER A 124 1.17 6.86 4.32
CA SER A 124 1.56 8.28 4.40
C SER A 124 0.39 9.25 4.48
N ALA A 125 -0.82 8.85 4.05
CA ALA A 125 -1.99 9.72 4.01
C ALA A 125 -2.56 10.00 5.42
N SER A 126 -3.16 11.19 5.62
CA SER A 126 -4.00 11.47 6.78
C SER A 126 -5.30 10.67 6.71
N ILE A 127 -6.00 10.46 7.83
CA ILE A 127 -7.29 9.77 7.85
C ILE A 127 -8.30 10.47 6.91
N LYS A 128 -8.35 11.79 6.92
CA LYS A 128 -9.18 12.60 6.02
C LYS A 128 -8.86 12.31 4.54
N ASN A 129 -7.58 12.25 4.20
CA ASN A 129 -7.14 11.98 2.83
C ASN A 129 -7.40 10.52 2.41
N VAL A 130 -7.35 9.57 3.34
CA VAL A 130 -7.74 8.17 3.09
C VAL A 130 -9.22 8.12 2.72
N GLU A 131 -10.09 8.73 3.52
CA GLU A 131 -11.54 8.74 3.27
C GLU A 131 -11.89 9.41 1.93
N GLU A 132 -11.36 10.60 1.69
CA GLU A 132 -11.58 11.32 0.43
C GLU A 132 -11.02 10.56 -0.78
N GLY A 133 -9.83 9.96 -0.66
CA GLY A 133 -9.23 9.16 -1.73
C GLY A 133 -10.10 7.97 -2.12
N ILE A 134 -10.64 7.25 -1.14
CA ILE A 134 -11.53 6.11 -1.39
C ILE A 134 -12.89 6.57 -1.94
N ALA A 135 -13.43 7.70 -1.47
CA ALA A 135 -14.63 8.28 -2.06
C ALA A 135 -14.43 8.64 -3.55
N ARG A 136 -13.28 9.20 -3.90
CA ARG A 136 -12.89 9.48 -5.29
C ARG A 136 -12.76 8.22 -6.14
N LEU A 137 -12.14 7.16 -5.58
CA LEU A 137 -12.06 5.87 -6.24
C LEU A 137 -13.46 5.27 -6.48
N GLY A 138 -14.34 5.35 -5.50
CA GLY A 138 -15.74 4.92 -5.64
C GLY A 138 -16.48 5.64 -6.77
N ARG A 139 -16.28 6.97 -6.89
CA ARG A 139 -16.85 7.74 -8.02
C ARG A 139 -16.27 7.28 -9.37
N ALA A 140 -14.96 7.00 -9.42
CA ALA A 140 -14.33 6.52 -10.64
C ALA A 140 -14.83 5.11 -11.03
N LEU A 141 -15.00 4.22 -10.05
CA LEU A 141 -15.52 2.87 -10.26
C LEU A 141 -16.94 2.89 -10.81
N ARG A 142 -17.86 3.69 -10.23
CA ARG A 142 -19.24 3.82 -10.72
C ARG A 142 -19.36 4.29 -12.16
N ARG A 143 -18.33 4.96 -12.71
CA ARG A 143 -18.30 5.38 -14.13
C ARG A 143 -17.85 4.28 -15.10
N VAL A 144 -17.23 3.22 -14.62
CA VAL A 144 -16.62 2.19 -15.47
C VAL A 144 -17.18 0.78 -15.24
N MET A 145 -17.98 0.61 -14.20
CA MET A 145 -18.70 -0.64 -13.89
C MET A 145 -20.07 -0.66 -14.56
#